data_4c5789120999c24a1e7a63451403115e
#
_entry.id   4c5789120999c24a1e7a63451403115e
#
_cell.length_a   1.000
_cell.length_b   1.000
_cell.length_c   1.000
_cell.angle_alpha   90.00
_cell.angle_beta   90.00
_cell.angle_gamma   90.00
#
_symmetry.space_group_name_H-M   'P 1'
#
loop_
_entity.id
_entity.type
_entity.pdbx_description
1 polymer ?
#
loop_
_entity_poly.entity_id
_entity_poly.type
_entity_poly.pdbx_seq_one_letter_code
_entity_poly.pdbx_strand_id
1 'polypeptide(L)' 'MKIGIVGLGLIGGSLAKAYKEYSDNIVYGYDINKPVQDIALMSKTIDYVLDISTIPLCDCIFIALYP' A
#
# COMPACT_ATOMS: atom_id res chain seq x y z
N MET A 1 6.09 1.68 -11.85
CA MET A 1 5.65 0.34 -11.41
C MET A 1 4.44 0.46 -10.50
N LYS A 2 3.55 -0.49 -10.57
CA LYS A 2 2.37 -0.54 -9.69
C LYS A 2 2.61 -1.58 -8.60
N ILE A 3 2.60 -1.11 -7.36
CA ILE A 3 2.97 -1.90 -6.18
C ILE A 3 1.74 -2.06 -5.29
N GLY A 4 1.42 -3.29 -4.93
CA GLY A 4 0.37 -3.57 -3.94
C GLY A 4 0.98 -3.93 -2.59
N ILE A 5 0.41 -3.40 -1.52
CA ILE A 5 0.87 -3.69 -0.16
C ILE A 5 -0.32 -4.07 0.70
N VAL A 6 -0.26 -5.27 1.28
CA VAL A 6 -1.26 -5.76 2.23
C VAL A 6 -0.68 -5.63 3.64
N GLY A 7 -1.34 -4.86 4.48
CA GLY A 7 -0.85 -4.54 5.81
C GLY A 7 -0.09 -3.22 5.83
N LEU A 8 -0.70 -2.17 6.36
CA LEU A 8 -0.16 -0.81 6.34
C LEU A 8 0.31 -0.34 7.72
N GLY A 9 0.70 -1.28 8.58
CA GLY A 9 1.31 -0.95 9.85
C GLY A 9 2.72 -0.39 9.66
N LEU A 10 3.57 -0.48 10.68
CA LEU A 10 4.91 0.14 10.64
C LEU A 10 5.73 -0.32 9.44
N ILE A 11 5.79 -1.62 9.20
CA ILE A 11 6.61 -2.18 8.11
C ILE A 11 5.99 -1.86 6.75
N GLY A 12 4.69 -2.14 6.58
CA GLY A 12 4.02 -1.90 5.31
C GLY A 12 3.96 -0.42 4.96
N GLY A 13 3.71 0.45 5.95
CA GLY A 13 3.72 1.89 5.75
C GLY A 13 5.09 2.42 5.36
N SER A 14 6.15 1.92 5.98
CA SER A 14 7.53 2.29 5.63
C SER A 14 7.89 1.85 4.22
N LEU A 15 7.47 0.64 3.84
CA LEU A 15 7.70 0.13 2.49
C LEU A 15 6.98 0.97 1.44
N ALA A 16 5.72 1.35 1.71
CA ALA A 16 4.95 2.21 0.82
C ALA A 16 5.64 3.55 0.60
N LYS A 17 6.10 4.18 1.69
CA LYS A 17 6.82 5.45 1.60
C LYS A 17 8.10 5.32 0.79
N ALA A 18 8.86 4.25 0.99
CA ALA A 18 10.09 4.02 0.25
C ALA A 18 9.82 3.94 -1.26
N TYR A 19 8.80 3.19 -1.67
CA TYR A 19 8.47 3.10 -3.08
C TYR A 19 7.98 4.42 -3.66
N LYS A 20 7.28 5.22 -2.88
CA LYS A 20 6.82 6.54 -3.32
C LYS A 20 7.98 7.51 -3.52
N GLU A 21 9.03 7.40 -2.70
CA GLU A 21 10.16 8.33 -2.76
C GLU A 21 11.14 8.03 -3.89
N TYR A 22 11.30 6.76 -4.27
CA TYR A 22 12.40 6.37 -5.15
C TYR A 22 12.09 6.40 -6.64
N SER A 23 10.83 6.51 -7.02
CA SER A 23 10.47 6.63 -8.44
C SER A 23 8.99 6.92 -8.59
N ASP A 24 8.50 6.95 -9.84
CA ASP A 24 7.11 7.21 -10.16
C ASP A 24 6.23 5.97 -9.93
N ASN A 25 6.40 5.31 -8.81
CA ASN A 25 5.58 4.15 -8.46
C ASN A 25 4.19 4.59 -8.05
N ILE A 26 3.20 3.80 -8.45
CA ILE A 26 1.84 3.91 -7.95
C ILE A 26 1.67 2.83 -6.89
N VAL A 27 1.27 3.23 -5.70
CA VAL A 27 1.15 2.32 -4.56
C VAL A 27 -0.32 2.11 -4.23
N TYR A 28 -0.73 0.83 -4.23
CA TYR A 28 -2.04 0.39 -3.78
C TYR A 28 -1.87 -0.25 -2.42
N GLY A 29 -2.73 0.07 -1.47
CA GLY A 29 -2.60 -0.46 -0.12
C GLY A 29 -3.91 -0.95 0.45
N TYR A 30 -3.83 -1.96 1.31
CA TYR A 30 -4.97 -2.49 2.04
C TYR A 30 -4.59 -2.78 3.48
N ASP A 31 -5.48 -2.45 4.41
CA ASP A 31 -5.36 -2.85 5.79
C ASP A 31 -6.73 -3.23 6.31
N ILE A 32 -6.80 -4.32 7.09
CA ILE A 32 -8.05 -4.74 7.73
C ILE A 32 -8.55 -3.70 8.71
N ASN A 33 -7.63 -2.93 9.29
CA ASN A 33 -7.96 -1.80 10.17
C ASN A 33 -8.29 -0.60 9.29
N LYS A 34 -9.57 -0.32 9.14
CA LYS A 34 -10.04 0.74 8.26
C LYS A 34 -9.44 2.12 8.58
N PRO A 35 -9.34 2.56 9.85
CA PRO A 35 -8.69 3.84 10.16
C PRO A 35 -7.24 3.91 9.67
N VAL A 36 -6.47 2.84 9.78
CA VAL A 36 -5.08 2.81 9.30
C VAL A 36 -5.05 3.00 7.80
N GLN A 37 -5.93 2.32 7.07
CA GLN A 37 -6.03 2.46 5.62
C GLN A 37 -6.43 3.87 5.21
N ASP A 38 -7.41 4.46 5.90
CA ASP A 38 -7.88 5.81 5.59
C ASP A 38 -6.80 6.86 5.83
N ILE A 39 -6.03 6.73 6.91
CA ILE A 39 -4.92 7.63 7.20
C ILE A 39 -3.83 7.51 6.12
N ALA A 40 -3.54 6.30 5.68
CA ALA A 40 -2.55 6.08 4.62
C ALA A 40 -2.97 6.76 3.30
N LEU A 41 -4.27 6.72 2.96
CA LEU A 41 -4.79 7.43 1.80
C LEU A 41 -4.69 8.95 1.97
N MET A 42 -5.10 9.46 3.12
CA MET A 42 -5.11 10.90 3.38
C MET A 42 -3.72 11.49 3.40
N SER A 43 -2.76 10.77 3.95
CA SER A 43 -1.35 11.21 4.00
C SER A 43 -0.60 10.94 2.71
N LYS A 44 -1.26 10.34 1.71
CA LYS A 44 -0.66 9.96 0.43
C LYS A 44 0.50 8.97 0.56
N THR A 45 0.50 8.20 1.63
CA THR A 45 1.40 7.06 1.77
C THR A 45 1.06 6.00 0.74
N ILE A 46 -0.24 5.83 0.46
CA ILE A 46 -0.71 5.03 -0.68
C ILE A 46 -1.52 5.94 -1.61
N ASP A 47 -1.56 5.58 -2.88
CA ASP A 47 -2.32 6.32 -3.89
C ASP A 47 -3.77 5.84 -3.98
N TYR A 48 -3.97 4.53 -3.86
CA TYR A 48 -5.28 3.89 -4.01
C TYR A 48 -5.42 2.73 -3.05
N VAL A 49 -6.66 2.34 -2.80
CA VAL A 49 -6.94 1.14 -2.02
C VAL A 49 -6.74 -0.10 -2.90
N LEU A 50 -6.06 -1.09 -2.34
CA LEU A 50 -5.89 -2.38 -2.99
C LEU A 50 -7.16 -3.22 -2.74
N ASP A 51 -7.81 -3.65 -3.80
CA ASP A 51 -9.00 -4.50 -3.74
C ASP A 51 -8.99 -5.50 -4.90
N ILE A 52 -10.07 -6.27 -5.03
CA ILE A 52 -10.16 -7.30 -6.07
C ILE A 52 -10.00 -6.70 -7.47
N SER A 53 -10.48 -5.48 -7.69
CA SER A 53 -10.39 -4.83 -9.01
C SER A 53 -8.99 -4.30 -9.31
N THR A 54 -8.20 -3.97 -8.29
CA THR A 54 -6.88 -3.37 -8.45
C THR A 54 -5.72 -4.37 -8.32
N ILE A 55 -5.94 -5.51 -7.66
CA ILE A 55 -4.91 -6.56 -7.55
C ILE A 55 -4.32 -6.94 -8.91
N PRO A 56 -5.11 -7.19 -9.97
CA PRO A 56 -4.54 -7.54 -11.26
C PRO A 56 -3.70 -6.45 -11.92
N LEU A 57 -3.84 -5.21 -11.47
CA LEU A 57 -3.08 -4.09 -12.03
C LEU A 57 -1.66 -4.01 -11.48
N CYS A 58 -1.39 -4.66 -10.35
CA CYS A 58 -0.11 -4.54 -9.67
C CYS A 58 0.95 -5.40 -10.34
N ASP A 59 2.15 -4.83 -10.46
CA ASP A 59 3.33 -5.55 -10.94
C ASP A 59 3.89 -6.49 -9.89
N CYS A 60 3.78 -6.09 -8.62
CA CYS A 60 4.12 -6.96 -7.50
C CYS A 60 3.27 -6.60 -6.28
N ILE A 61 3.14 -7.57 -5.37
CA ILE A 61 2.36 -7.41 -4.15
C ILE A 61 3.20 -7.88 -2.98
N PHE A 62 3.31 -7.02 -1.96
CA PHE A 62 3.98 -7.34 -0.70
C PHE A 62 2.94 -7.59 0.38
N ILE A 63 3.17 -8.59 1.19
CA ILE A 63 2.29 -8.91 2.31
C ILE A 63 3.08 -8.66 3.60
N ALA A 64 2.69 -7.63 4.33
CA ALA A 64 3.38 -7.17 5.55
C ALA A 64 2.47 -7.39 6.77
N LEU A 65 2.15 -8.64 7.05
CA LEU A 65 1.29 -9.00 8.15
C LEU A 65 2.09 -9.28 9.41
N TYR A 66 1.57 -8.88 10.54
CA TYR A 66 2.15 -9.27 11.83
C TYR A 66 1.77 -10.71 12.14
N PRO A 67 2.70 -11.46 12.77
CA PRO A 67 2.41 -12.81 13.23
C PRO A 67 1.37 -12.84 14.35
#